data_b4a0f4c8b07d2e872656843916028a47
#
_entry.id   b4a0f4c8b07d2e872656843916028a47
#
_cell.length_a   1.000
_cell.length_b   1.000
_cell.length_c   1.000
_cell.angle_alpha   90.00
_cell.angle_beta   90.00
_cell.angle_gamma   90.00
#
_symmetry.space_group_name_H-M   'P 1'
#
loop_
_entity.id
_entity.type
_entity.pdbx_description
1 polymer ?
#
loop_
_entity_poly.entity_id
_entity_poly.type
_entity_poly.pdbx_seq_one_letter_code
_entity_poly.pdbx_strand_id
1 'polypeptide(L)'
;VVVPGFSTPDWAKGAVMYQIFTDRFYNGDKSNDVETNEYYYIGDYSRRVTNWDKYPANMGVREFYGGDLQGVMDKLDYLQDLGIEVIYFNPLFVSPSNHKYDIQDYDYIDPHYGKIVVDDGEVLSQGAKDNIHATKYQQRTGDLRNLEASNQLFAELVDAMHQRGMKVILDGVFNHCGSFNKWMDRERIYDCLLYTSP
;
A
#
# COMPACT_ATOMS: atom_id res chain seq x y z
N VAL A 1 -18.81 14.47 21.08
CA VAL A 1 -19.28 15.67 20.34
C VAL A 1 -20.66 15.34 19.78
N VAL A 2 -21.66 16.17 20.04
CA VAL A 2 -22.99 16.07 19.41
C VAL A 2 -23.02 17.02 18.21
N VAL A 3 -23.28 16.50 17.02
CA VAL A 3 -23.41 17.30 15.79
C VAL A 3 -24.90 17.37 15.45
N PRO A 4 -25.58 18.49 15.71
CA PRO A 4 -26.99 18.65 15.35
C PRO A 4 -27.16 18.53 13.84
N GLY A 5 -28.18 17.79 13.42
CA GLY A 5 -28.46 17.60 11.98
C GLY A 5 -27.56 16.57 11.26
N PHE A 6 -26.66 15.89 11.97
CA PHE A 6 -25.89 14.79 11.35
C PHE A 6 -26.83 13.66 10.90
N SER A 7 -26.67 13.24 9.66
CA SER A 7 -27.35 12.03 9.13
C SER A 7 -26.34 11.16 8.40
N THR A 8 -26.45 9.85 8.60
CA THR A 8 -25.69 8.89 7.82
C THR A 8 -26.19 8.93 6.36
N PRO A 9 -25.29 8.95 5.37
CA PRO A 9 -25.65 8.86 3.96
C PRO A 9 -26.55 7.64 3.70
N ASP A 10 -27.56 7.78 2.88
CA ASP A 10 -28.55 6.72 2.66
C ASP A 10 -27.95 5.45 2.07
N TRP A 11 -26.94 5.57 1.21
CA TRP A 11 -26.21 4.43 0.65
C TRP A 11 -25.48 3.57 1.71
N ALA A 12 -25.12 4.18 2.85
CA ALA A 12 -24.38 3.47 3.91
C ALA A 12 -25.31 2.71 4.87
N LYS A 13 -26.63 3.02 4.84
CA LYS A 13 -27.59 2.40 5.73
C LYS A 13 -27.92 1.00 5.26
N GLY A 14 -27.43 -0.01 6.01
CA GLY A 14 -27.66 -1.43 5.69
C GLY A 14 -26.78 -1.99 4.58
N ALA A 15 -25.81 -1.23 4.07
CA ALA A 15 -24.88 -1.69 3.04
C ALA A 15 -23.97 -2.83 3.53
N VAL A 16 -23.77 -3.83 2.68
CA VAL A 16 -22.82 -4.92 2.92
C VAL A 16 -21.41 -4.44 2.59
N MET A 17 -20.59 -4.30 3.63
CA MET A 17 -19.22 -3.78 3.50
C MET A 17 -18.19 -4.91 3.62
N TYR A 18 -17.21 -4.93 2.73
CA TYR A 18 -16.06 -5.82 2.77
C TYR A 18 -14.77 -5.04 3.01
N GLN A 19 -14.08 -5.32 4.11
CA GLN A 19 -12.78 -4.71 4.40
C GLN A 19 -11.67 -5.53 3.76
N ILE A 20 -10.79 -4.87 3.00
CA ILE A 20 -9.65 -5.49 2.33
C ILE A 20 -8.35 -5.08 3.02
N PHE A 21 -7.63 -6.08 3.56
CA PHE A 21 -6.21 -5.98 3.86
C PHE A 21 -5.44 -6.42 2.61
N THR A 22 -4.99 -5.46 1.81
CA THR A 22 -4.55 -5.68 0.41
C THR A 22 -3.46 -6.73 0.28
N ASP A 23 -2.40 -6.66 1.09
CA ASP A 23 -1.30 -7.65 1.11
C ASP A 23 -1.78 -9.11 1.26
N ARG A 24 -2.94 -9.32 1.88
CA ARG A 24 -3.49 -10.63 2.23
C ARG A 24 -4.74 -11.00 1.43
N PHE A 25 -5.05 -10.29 0.36
CA PHE A 25 -6.27 -10.54 -0.42
C PHE A 25 -6.01 -11.43 -1.65
N TYR A 26 -5.31 -10.95 -2.65
CA TYR A 26 -4.96 -11.70 -3.86
C TYR A 26 -3.80 -11.02 -4.59
N ASN A 27 -2.81 -11.80 -5.03
CA ASN A 27 -1.67 -11.32 -5.82
C ASN A 27 -2.02 -11.38 -7.31
N GLY A 28 -2.26 -10.25 -7.93
CA GLY A 28 -2.58 -10.11 -9.36
C GLY A 28 -1.36 -9.81 -10.22
N ASP A 29 -0.39 -9.07 -9.67
CA ASP A 29 0.84 -8.69 -10.36
C ASP A 29 2.08 -9.01 -9.52
N LYS A 30 2.74 -10.11 -9.83
CA LYS A 30 3.96 -10.53 -9.11
C LYS A 30 5.18 -9.64 -9.34
N SER A 31 5.13 -8.72 -10.30
CA SER A 31 6.24 -7.81 -10.59
C SER A 31 6.36 -6.69 -9.57
N ASN A 32 5.29 -6.41 -8.81
CA ASN A 32 5.27 -5.41 -7.75
C ASN A 32 5.55 -5.96 -6.35
N ASP A 33 5.71 -7.29 -6.20
CA ASP A 33 5.97 -7.92 -4.90
C ASP A 33 7.17 -7.30 -4.18
N VAL A 34 7.02 -7.02 -2.88
CA VAL A 34 8.17 -6.67 -2.02
C VAL A 34 9.17 -7.81 -2.01
N GLU A 35 10.43 -7.51 -2.24
CA GLU A 35 11.49 -8.51 -2.24
C GLU A 35 12.08 -8.75 -0.84
N THR A 36 12.65 -9.92 -0.63
CA THR A 36 13.42 -10.20 0.58
C THR A 36 14.69 -9.34 0.59
N ASN A 37 14.97 -8.68 1.73
CA ASN A 37 16.06 -7.72 1.90
C ASN A 37 15.93 -6.44 1.06
N GLU A 38 14.75 -6.08 0.62
CA GLU A 38 14.57 -4.84 -0.15
C GLU A 38 14.92 -3.60 0.69
N TYR A 39 14.58 -3.63 2.01
CA TYR A 39 14.93 -2.59 2.98
C TYR A 39 14.97 -3.16 4.40
N TYR A 40 15.48 -2.37 5.34
CA TYR A 40 15.56 -2.70 6.76
C TYR A 40 14.50 -1.87 7.55
N TYR A 41 13.64 -2.55 8.31
CA TYR A 41 12.55 -1.91 9.04
C TYR A 41 12.29 -2.61 10.39
N ILE A 42 12.21 -1.84 11.48
CA ILE A 42 11.95 -2.35 12.85
C ILE A 42 12.84 -3.57 13.20
N GLY A 43 14.16 -3.40 13.03
CA GLY A 43 15.13 -4.37 13.52
C GLY A 43 15.39 -5.58 12.62
N ASP A 44 14.75 -5.69 11.42
CA ASP A 44 14.96 -6.79 10.49
C ASP A 44 14.64 -6.36 9.04
N TYR A 45 14.86 -7.24 8.08
CA TYR A 45 14.61 -6.98 6.66
C TYR A 45 13.17 -7.29 6.25
N SER A 46 12.73 -6.65 5.15
CA SER A 46 11.54 -7.07 4.41
C SER A 46 11.67 -8.52 3.96
N ARG A 47 10.55 -9.25 3.92
CA ARG A 47 10.51 -10.66 3.53
C ARG A 47 9.34 -10.94 2.61
N ARG A 48 9.63 -11.45 1.43
CA ARG A 48 8.62 -12.01 0.54
C ARG A 48 8.17 -13.38 1.05
N VAL A 49 6.87 -13.58 1.17
CA VAL A 49 6.26 -14.87 1.50
C VAL A 49 5.77 -15.50 0.19
N THR A 50 6.29 -16.67 -0.14
CA THR A 50 5.92 -17.39 -1.37
C THR A 50 4.85 -18.46 -1.15
N ASN A 51 4.66 -18.89 0.10
CA ASN A 51 3.63 -19.85 0.49
C ASN A 51 2.49 -19.14 1.22
N TRP A 52 1.35 -18.97 0.59
CA TRP A 52 0.17 -18.33 1.15
C TRP A 52 -0.46 -19.10 2.30
N ASP A 53 -0.17 -20.41 2.46
CA ASP A 53 -0.63 -21.22 3.59
C ASP A 53 0.22 -21.03 4.85
N LYS A 54 1.31 -20.25 4.77
CA LYS A 54 2.15 -19.94 5.92
C LYS A 54 1.38 -19.06 6.92
N TYR A 55 1.40 -19.43 8.20
CA TYR A 55 0.90 -18.54 9.26
C TYR A 55 1.78 -17.30 9.41
N PRO A 56 1.19 -16.10 9.61
CA PRO A 56 1.94 -14.89 9.90
C PRO A 56 2.83 -15.05 11.14
N ALA A 57 4.05 -14.50 11.10
CA ALA A 57 4.94 -14.46 12.25
C ALA A 57 4.48 -13.44 13.30
N ASN A 58 4.97 -13.56 14.55
CA ASN A 58 4.63 -12.64 15.66
C ASN A 58 4.95 -11.15 15.36
N MET A 59 5.99 -10.87 14.58
CA MET A 59 6.34 -9.54 14.07
C MET A 59 6.20 -9.50 12.55
N GLY A 60 5.06 -9.98 12.06
CA GLY A 60 4.78 -10.17 10.65
C GLY A 60 4.58 -8.89 9.82
N VAL A 61 4.82 -7.70 10.39
CA VAL A 61 4.67 -6.40 9.69
C VAL A 61 5.62 -6.26 8.49
N ARG A 62 6.70 -7.03 8.46
CA ARG A 62 7.71 -7.08 7.38
C ARG A 62 7.54 -8.26 6.43
N GLU A 63 6.54 -9.11 6.65
CA GLU A 63 6.24 -10.26 5.80
C GLU A 63 5.15 -9.88 4.80
N PHE A 64 5.48 -9.98 3.51
CA PHE A 64 4.61 -9.59 2.41
C PHE A 64 4.16 -10.82 1.63
N TYR A 65 2.85 -10.98 1.48
CA TYR A 65 2.23 -12.06 0.72
C TYR A 65 1.96 -11.64 -0.75
N GLY A 66 2.12 -10.34 -1.04
CA GLY A 66 2.06 -9.80 -2.38
C GLY A 66 0.64 -9.55 -2.91
N GLY A 67 -0.38 -9.51 -2.05
CA GLY A 67 -1.69 -9.02 -2.48
C GLY A 67 -1.61 -7.56 -2.92
N ASP A 68 -2.33 -7.20 -3.98
CA ASP A 68 -2.23 -5.92 -4.67
C ASP A 68 -3.55 -5.43 -5.27
N LEU A 69 -3.55 -4.23 -5.86
CA LEU A 69 -4.74 -3.62 -6.47
C LEU A 69 -5.15 -4.34 -7.77
N GLN A 70 -4.20 -4.92 -8.51
CA GLN A 70 -4.53 -5.76 -9.66
C GLN A 70 -5.30 -7.01 -9.19
N GLY A 71 -4.87 -7.60 -8.08
CA GLY A 71 -5.57 -8.73 -7.48
C GLY A 71 -6.99 -8.39 -7.03
N VAL A 72 -7.20 -7.18 -6.50
CA VAL A 72 -8.55 -6.70 -6.20
C VAL A 72 -9.36 -6.54 -7.48
N MET A 73 -8.77 -5.94 -8.54
CA MET A 73 -9.39 -5.80 -9.86
C MET A 73 -9.86 -7.16 -10.40
N ASP A 74 -9.00 -8.17 -10.35
CA ASP A 74 -9.28 -9.53 -10.82
C ASP A 74 -10.40 -10.24 -10.04
N LYS A 75 -10.70 -9.77 -8.84
CA LYS A 75 -11.71 -10.33 -7.93
C LYS A 75 -13.01 -9.51 -7.84
N LEU A 76 -13.18 -8.48 -8.67
CA LEU A 76 -14.39 -7.64 -8.60
C LEU A 76 -15.67 -8.42 -8.88
N ASP A 77 -15.66 -9.36 -9.82
CA ASP A 77 -16.84 -10.18 -10.12
C ASP A 77 -17.18 -11.10 -8.94
N TYR A 78 -16.16 -11.71 -8.29
CA TYR A 78 -16.36 -12.47 -7.06
C TYR A 78 -16.98 -11.63 -5.94
N LEU A 79 -16.50 -10.40 -5.74
CA LEU A 79 -17.05 -9.50 -4.73
C LEU A 79 -18.47 -9.07 -5.06
N GLN A 80 -18.78 -8.85 -6.34
CA GLN A 80 -20.13 -8.54 -6.80
C GLN A 80 -21.10 -9.72 -6.60
N ASP A 81 -20.68 -10.93 -6.94
CA ASP A 81 -21.48 -12.15 -6.75
C ASP A 81 -21.73 -12.44 -5.26
N LEU A 82 -20.79 -12.06 -4.39
CA LEU A 82 -20.95 -12.12 -2.93
C LEU A 82 -21.93 -11.08 -2.37
N GLY A 83 -22.38 -10.14 -3.20
CA GLY A 83 -23.31 -9.08 -2.81
C GLY A 83 -22.66 -7.91 -2.06
N ILE A 84 -21.38 -7.64 -2.29
CA ILE A 84 -20.66 -6.52 -1.66
C ILE A 84 -21.06 -5.20 -2.32
N GLU A 85 -21.47 -4.24 -1.50
CA GLU A 85 -21.90 -2.90 -1.93
C GLU A 85 -20.85 -1.82 -1.63
N VAL A 86 -19.99 -2.07 -0.63
CA VAL A 86 -18.95 -1.12 -0.20
C VAL A 86 -17.65 -1.86 0.06
N ILE A 87 -16.56 -1.38 -0.55
CA ILE A 87 -15.22 -1.87 -0.26
C ILE A 87 -14.50 -0.84 0.60
N TYR A 88 -14.03 -1.28 1.78
CA TYR A 88 -13.18 -0.51 2.67
C TYR A 88 -11.75 -1.01 2.55
N PHE A 89 -10.86 -0.18 2.02
CA PHE A 89 -9.45 -0.51 1.99
C PHE A 89 -8.75 -0.12 3.31
N ASN A 90 -8.00 -1.05 3.89
CA ASN A 90 -6.89 -0.67 4.78
C ASN A 90 -5.97 0.30 4.03
N PRO A 91 -5.12 1.08 4.72
CA PRO A 91 -4.30 2.08 4.07
C PRO A 91 -3.57 1.55 2.82
N LEU A 92 -3.51 2.35 1.76
CA LEU A 92 -2.87 2.01 0.48
C LEU A 92 -1.66 2.87 0.17
N PHE A 93 -1.42 3.92 0.96
CA PHE A 93 -0.35 4.89 0.72
C PHE A 93 1.04 4.27 0.93
N VAL A 94 2.08 4.88 0.34
CA VAL A 94 3.46 4.43 0.47
C VAL A 94 3.82 4.24 1.94
N SER A 95 4.24 3.04 2.33
CA SER A 95 4.58 2.66 3.71
C SER A 95 5.46 1.42 3.77
N PRO A 96 6.40 1.33 4.73
CA PRO A 96 7.31 0.20 4.83
C PRO A 96 6.70 -1.09 5.42
N SER A 97 5.51 -1.03 6.04
CA SER A 97 4.84 -2.22 6.56
C SER A 97 3.80 -2.79 5.58
N ASN A 98 3.42 -4.05 5.80
CA ASN A 98 2.34 -4.68 5.04
C ASN A 98 0.95 -4.12 5.37
N HIS A 99 0.75 -3.61 6.59
CA HIS A 99 -0.52 -3.01 7.01
C HIS A 99 -0.69 -1.54 6.60
N LYS A 100 0.39 -0.86 6.25
CA LYS A 100 0.43 0.52 5.74
C LYS A 100 -0.12 1.62 6.66
N TYR A 101 -0.25 1.35 7.97
CA TYR A 101 -0.61 2.41 8.95
C TYR A 101 0.56 3.34 9.30
N ASP A 102 1.79 3.02 8.90
CA ASP A 102 3.02 3.78 9.11
C ASP A 102 3.41 4.56 7.84
N ILE A 103 2.53 5.47 7.42
CA ILE A 103 2.61 6.15 6.13
C ILE A 103 3.91 6.95 5.98
N GLN A 104 4.59 6.68 4.87
CA GLN A 104 5.78 7.36 4.38
C GLN A 104 5.43 8.57 3.51
N ASP A 105 4.49 8.38 2.58
CA ASP A 105 4.01 9.42 1.67
C ASP A 105 2.48 9.32 1.51
N TYR A 106 1.76 10.41 1.83
CA TYR A 106 0.31 10.48 1.73
C TYR A 106 -0.20 10.85 0.33
N ASP A 107 0.68 11.26 -0.58
CA ASP A 107 0.26 11.78 -1.89
C ASP A 107 0.06 10.66 -2.93
N TYR A 108 0.63 9.46 -2.64
CA TYR A 108 0.68 8.39 -3.62
C TYR A 108 0.31 7.03 -3.04
N ILE A 109 -0.34 6.21 -3.86
CA ILE A 109 -0.53 4.79 -3.63
C ILE A 109 0.83 4.08 -3.67
N ASP A 110 1.06 3.15 -2.75
CA ASP A 110 2.30 2.38 -2.68
C ASP A 110 2.48 1.54 -3.96
N PRO A 111 3.60 1.69 -4.68
CA PRO A 111 3.85 0.94 -5.89
C PRO A 111 3.90 -0.59 -5.71
N HIS A 112 4.17 -1.08 -4.49
CA HIS A 112 4.06 -2.51 -4.19
C HIS A 112 2.60 -3.01 -4.14
N TYR A 113 1.63 -2.10 -4.00
CA TYR A 113 0.21 -2.40 -4.19
C TYR A 113 -0.28 -1.94 -5.56
N GLY A 114 0.42 -1.02 -6.19
CA GLY A 114 0.10 -0.41 -7.45
C GLY A 114 0.87 -1.01 -8.62
N LYS A 115 1.64 -0.17 -9.28
CA LYS A 115 2.40 -0.56 -10.47
C LYS A 115 3.83 -0.05 -10.42
N ILE A 116 4.79 -0.97 -10.62
CA ILE A 116 6.21 -0.65 -10.75
C ILE A 116 6.56 -0.68 -12.23
N VAL A 117 6.99 0.46 -12.79
CA VAL A 117 7.38 0.62 -14.20
C VAL A 117 8.88 0.87 -14.35
N VAL A 118 9.55 1.23 -13.26
CA VAL A 118 11.01 1.42 -13.19
C VAL A 118 11.53 0.64 -11.98
N ASP A 119 12.45 -0.30 -12.20
CA ASP A 119 12.94 -1.25 -11.18
C ASP A 119 14.40 -1.65 -11.43
N ASP A 120 15.31 -0.65 -11.54
CA ASP A 120 16.74 -0.87 -11.79
C ASP A 120 17.58 -0.94 -10.50
N GLY A 121 16.96 -0.74 -9.34
CA GLY A 121 17.65 -0.71 -8.04
C GLY A 121 18.00 -2.10 -7.51
N GLU A 122 18.85 -2.13 -6.47
CA GLU A 122 19.33 -3.35 -5.83
C GLU A 122 18.78 -3.48 -4.40
N VAL A 123 18.55 -4.72 -3.98
CA VAL A 123 18.21 -5.03 -2.58
C VAL A 123 19.40 -4.82 -1.66
N LEU A 124 19.16 -4.64 -0.37
CA LEU A 124 20.23 -4.50 0.62
C LEU A 124 21.10 -5.76 0.68
N SER A 125 22.41 -5.54 0.73
CA SER A 125 23.37 -6.60 1.02
C SER A 125 23.14 -7.18 2.42
N GLN A 126 23.42 -8.48 2.60
CA GLN A 126 23.30 -9.12 3.89
C GLN A 126 24.14 -8.39 4.97
N GLY A 127 23.50 -8.03 6.07
CA GLY A 127 24.12 -7.28 7.18
C GLY A 127 24.04 -5.76 7.06
N ALA A 128 23.70 -5.20 5.91
CA ALA A 128 23.47 -3.75 5.76
C ALA A 128 22.14 -3.37 6.46
N LYS A 129 22.18 -2.30 7.28
CA LYS A 129 21.01 -1.81 8.03
C LYS A 129 20.67 -0.36 7.72
N ASP A 130 21.41 0.26 6.81
CA ASP A 130 21.23 1.65 6.41
C ASP A 130 20.47 1.68 5.09
N ASN A 131 19.24 2.20 5.13
CA ASN A 131 18.35 2.29 3.99
C ASN A 131 18.79 3.29 2.91
N ILE A 132 19.82 4.09 3.17
CA ILE A 132 20.45 4.90 2.11
C ILE A 132 20.99 4.04 0.95
N HIS A 133 21.27 2.76 1.23
CA HIS A 133 21.71 1.79 0.24
C HIS A 133 20.61 0.87 -0.28
N ALA A 134 19.37 1.05 0.19
CA ALA A 134 18.19 0.32 -0.28
C ALA A 134 17.68 0.91 -1.60
N THR A 135 18.51 0.90 -2.63
CA THR A 135 18.26 1.64 -3.88
C THR A 135 17.03 1.12 -4.62
N LYS A 136 16.74 -0.18 -4.51
CA LYS A 136 15.49 -0.74 -5.06
C LYS A 136 14.26 -0.15 -4.39
N TYR A 137 14.23 -0.16 -3.06
CA TYR A 137 13.11 0.42 -2.31
C TYR A 137 12.94 1.91 -2.60
N GLN A 138 14.05 2.67 -2.58
CA GLN A 138 14.04 4.11 -2.89
C GLN A 138 13.48 4.38 -4.28
N GLN A 139 13.91 3.61 -5.29
CA GLN A 139 13.43 3.77 -6.65
C GLN A 139 11.95 3.37 -6.78
N ARG A 140 11.58 2.22 -6.23
CA ARG A 140 10.20 1.74 -6.27
C ARG A 140 9.24 2.72 -5.61
N THR A 141 9.58 3.28 -4.44
CA THR A 141 8.72 4.14 -3.62
C THR A 141 8.94 5.64 -3.82
N GLY A 142 9.93 6.06 -4.61
CA GLY A 142 10.30 7.48 -4.81
C GLY A 142 10.30 7.93 -6.27
N ASP A 143 10.43 7.02 -7.25
CA ASP A 143 10.37 7.41 -8.67
C ASP A 143 8.94 7.81 -9.05
N LEU A 144 8.78 9.05 -9.54
CA LEU A 144 7.48 9.63 -9.88
C LEU A 144 6.70 8.77 -10.89
N ARG A 145 7.38 8.09 -11.80
CA ARG A 145 6.73 7.22 -12.80
C ARG A 145 6.02 6.03 -12.15
N ASN A 146 6.62 5.43 -11.11
CA ASN A 146 6.01 4.36 -10.32
C ASN A 146 4.83 4.89 -9.50
N LEU A 147 5.01 6.05 -8.90
CA LEU A 147 4.00 6.70 -8.05
C LEU A 147 2.76 7.10 -8.86
N GLU A 148 2.95 7.73 -10.02
CA GLU A 148 1.86 8.12 -10.91
C GLU A 148 1.16 6.91 -11.54
N ALA A 149 1.91 5.88 -11.96
CA ALA A 149 1.33 4.65 -12.49
C ALA A 149 0.47 3.92 -11.45
N SER A 150 0.87 3.97 -10.17
CA SER A 150 0.12 3.38 -9.06
C SER A 150 -1.17 4.16 -8.76
N ASN A 151 -1.12 5.49 -8.75
CA ASN A 151 -2.31 6.33 -8.63
C ASN A 151 -3.28 6.11 -9.80
N GLN A 152 -2.76 5.95 -11.02
CA GLN A 152 -3.58 5.67 -12.20
C GLN A 152 -4.29 4.31 -12.08
N LEU A 153 -3.59 3.25 -11.66
CA LEU A 153 -4.20 1.93 -11.44
C LEU A 153 -5.30 1.99 -10.37
N PHE A 154 -5.08 2.75 -9.30
CA PHE A 154 -6.11 2.92 -8.27
C PHE A 154 -7.35 3.66 -8.81
N ALA A 155 -7.16 4.70 -9.62
CA ALA A 155 -8.28 5.41 -10.26
C ALA A 155 -9.08 4.45 -11.17
N GLU A 156 -8.40 3.63 -11.97
CA GLU A 156 -9.04 2.62 -12.83
C GLU A 156 -9.81 1.58 -12.02
N LEU A 157 -9.26 1.13 -10.87
CA LEU A 157 -9.94 0.23 -9.96
C LEU A 157 -11.21 0.86 -9.37
N VAL A 158 -11.15 2.12 -8.94
CA VAL A 158 -12.30 2.85 -8.41
C VAL A 158 -13.38 2.99 -9.48
N ASP A 159 -13.01 3.31 -10.70
CA ASP A 159 -13.96 3.40 -11.82
C ASP A 159 -14.62 2.05 -12.10
N ALA A 160 -13.86 0.96 -12.10
CA ALA A 160 -14.38 -0.39 -12.30
C ALA A 160 -15.35 -0.83 -11.18
N MET A 161 -15.09 -0.42 -9.93
CA MET A 161 -16.00 -0.62 -8.79
C MET A 161 -17.27 0.21 -8.94
N HIS A 162 -17.17 1.47 -9.30
CA HIS A 162 -18.30 2.36 -9.51
C HIS A 162 -19.21 1.86 -10.65
N GLN A 163 -18.65 1.34 -11.74
CA GLN A 163 -19.42 0.72 -12.84
C GLN A 163 -20.24 -0.49 -12.38
N ARG A 164 -19.82 -1.16 -11.31
CA ARG A 164 -20.54 -2.27 -10.67
C ARG A 164 -21.50 -1.81 -9.56
N GLY A 165 -21.61 -0.50 -9.34
CA GLY A 165 -22.45 0.08 -8.29
C GLY A 165 -21.83 0.03 -6.88
N MET A 166 -20.60 -0.45 -6.75
CA MET A 166 -19.87 -0.51 -5.47
C MET A 166 -19.38 0.87 -5.06
N LYS A 167 -19.32 1.13 -3.74
CA LYS A 167 -18.69 2.31 -3.15
C LYS A 167 -17.32 1.96 -2.61
N VAL A 168 -16.44 2.97 -2.51
CA VAL A 168 -15.07 2.81 -2.03
C VAL A 168 -14.84 3.71 -0.83
N ILE A 169 -14.23 3.16 0.22
CA ILE A 169 -13.73 3.89 1.38
C ILE A 169 -12.24 3.63 1.48
N LEU A 170 -11.45 4.68 1.56
CA LEU A 170 -10.00 4.62 1.77
C LEU A 170 -9.66 5.07 3.19
N ASP A 171 -8.87 4.26 3.93
CA ASP A 171 -8.37 4.63 5.25
C ASP A 171 -7.28 5.71 5.14
N GLY A 172 -7.54 6.87 5.74
CA GLY A 172 -6.67 8.05 5.58
C GLY A 172 -5.54 8.18 6.61
N VAL A 173 -5.57 7.42 7.70
CA VAL A 173 -4.54 7.43 8.78
C VAL A 173 -4.11 8.83 9.23
N PHE A 174 -5.05 9.68 9.63
CA PHE A 174 -4.77 11.09 9.98
C PHE A 174 -4.20 11.30 11.38
N ASN A 175 -4.14 10.27 12.22
CA ASN A 175 -3.69 10.38 13.61
C ASN A 175 -2.16 10.47 13.75
N HIS A 176 -1.40 9.84 12.86
CA HIS A 176 0.07 9.75 12.91
C HIS A 176 0.64 9.43 11.53
N CYS A 177 1.95 9.62 11.37
CA CYS A 177 2.73 9.14 10.22
C CYS A 177 3.76 8.09 10.65
N GLY A 178 4.37 7.41 9.67
CA GLY A 178 5.42 6.41 9.90
C GLY A 178 6.79 7.04 10.17
N SER A 179 7.73 6.22 10.64
CA SER A 179 9.13 6.64 10.85
C SER A 179 9.88 6.93 9.54
N PHE A 180 9.42 6.39 8.41
CA PHE A 180 9.96 6.65 7.07
C PHE A 180 9.34 7.88 6.39
N ASN A 181 8.44 8.59 7.10
CA ASN A 181 7.67 9.67 6.50
C ASN A 181 8.58 10.75 5.90
N LYS A 182 8.26 11.19 4.69
CA LYS A 182 9.05 12.16 3.90
C LYS A 182 9.26 13.50 4.59
N TRP A 183 8.37 13.93 5.48
CA TRP A 183 8.52 15.19 6.20
C TRP A 183 9.63 15.13 7.27
N MET A 184 9.96 13.93 7.78
CA MET A 184 11.02 13.74 8.77
C MET A 184 12.34 13.31 8.12
N ASP A 185 12.24 12.60 6.99
CA ASP A 185 13.35 11.99 6.21
C ASP A 185 14.43 11.31 7.07
N ARG A 186 14.00 10.68 8.16
CA ARG A 186 14.89 10.05 9.15
C ARG A 186 15.76 8.98 8.52
N GLU A 187 15.24 8.27 7.53
CA GLU A 187 15.95 7.20 6.82
C GLU A 187 16.73 7.71 5.61
N ARG A 188 16.75 9.04 5.38
CA ARG A 188 17.47 9.70 4.29
C ARG A 188 17.14 9.16 2.90
N ILE A 189 15.92 8.73 2.72
CA ILE A 189 15.38 8.21 1.44
C ILE A 189 15.20 9.35 0.44
N TYR A 190 14.92 10.55 0.93
CA TYR A 190 14.61 11.75 0.14
C TYR A 190 15.73 12.79 0.08
N ASP A 191 16.92 12.51 0.62
CA ASP A 191 18.08 13.45 0.71
C ASP A 191 18.40 14.16 -0.64
N CYS A 192 18.15 13.50 -1.77
CA CYS A 192 18.33 14.08 -3.10
C CYS A 192 17.20 15.00 -3.56
N LEU A 193 16.00 14.91 -2.96
CA LEU A 193 14.80 15.58 -3.46
C LEU A 193 14.45 16.85 -2.66
N LEU A 194 14.81 16.91 -1.37
CA LEU A 194 14.44 18.00 -0.47
C LEU A 194 15.38 19.22 -0.56
N TYR A 195 16.62 19.05 -1.02
CA TYR A 195 17.58 20.14 -1.15
C TYR A 195 17.47 20.98 -2.43
N THR A 196 16.53 20.69 -3.31
CA THR A 196 16.31 21.42 -4.56
C THR A 196 15.11 22.36 -4.52
N SER A 197 14.46 22.51 -3.37
CA SER A 197 13.41 23.52 -3.19
C SER A 197 14.02 24.78 -2.54
N PRO A 198 13.96 25.97 -3.19
CA PRO A 198 14.48 27.22 -2.64
C PRO A 198 13.69 27.69 -1.42
#